data_6701ab33ac11bc50c43b64bd6f6f1661
#
_entry.id   6701ab33ac11bc50c43b64bd6f6f1661
#
_cell.length_a   1.000
_cell.length_b   1.000
_cell.length_c   1.000
_cell.angle_alpha   90.00
_cell.angle_beta   90.00
_cell.angle_gamma   90.00
#
_symmetry.space_group_name_H-M   'P 1'
#
loop_
_entity.id
_entity.type
_entity.pdbx_description
1 polymer ?
#
loop_
_entity_poly.entity_id
_entity_poly.type
_entity_poly.pdbx_seq_one_letter_code
_entity_poly.pdbx_strand_id
1 'polypeptide(L)'
;QLIPVGELQARLGELDRSKPTIVYCHSGMRGMAGAGILSGAGFPDVVNLTGGMMAWDGQSVGGLPDAGLAWFNPAEGVEALLEQGWLIEEGARRFYERAAEVVDAPVADAFRALVASEEGHKDEVLKLYRRVVGSEPDFDWDAVPERIEGGPRLEEALAWIETQNTRTIIEMAIALEATAYDRYTQLTRLVADDAQKAAFAAMAEGERKHLDEVITLLL
;
A
#
# COMPACT_ATOMS: atom_id res chain seq x y z
N GLN A 1 22.40 5.95 3.61
CA GLN A 1 22.10 5.22 4.86
C GLN A 1 20.69 4.69 4.78
N LEU A 2 20.45 3.42 5.11
CA LEU A 2 19.13 2.83 5.21
C LEU A 2 18.61 3.00 6.63
N ILE A 3 17.45 3.63 6.76
CA ILE A 3 16.69 3.74 8.02
C ILE A 3 15.22 3.47 7.66
N PRO A 4 14.60 2.42 8.19
CA PRO A 4 13.17 2.20 8.02
C PRO A 4 12.38 3.42 8.52
N VAL A 5 11.31 3.80 7.82
CA VAL A 5 10.56 5.02 8.15
C VAL A 5 10.03 4.98 9.59
N GLY A 6 9.61 3.83 10.07
CA GLY A 6 9.16 3.64 11.44
C GLY A 6 10.26 3.78 12.51
N GLU A 7 11.53 3.63 12.16
CA GLU A 7 12.66 3.84 13.07
C GLU A 7 13.23 5.27 12.99
N LEU A 8 12.87 6.02 11.95
CA LEU A 8 13.53 7.28 11.61
C LEU A 8 13.46 8.29 12.76
N GLN A 9 12.31 8.42 13.42
CA GLN A 9 12.13 9.33 14.56
C GLN A 9 13.09 9.02 15.72
N ALA A 10 13.29 7.74 16.03
CA ALA A 10 14.17 7.29 17.10
C ALA A 10 15.67 7.42 16.72
N ARG A 11 15.97 7.47 15.43
CA ARG A 11 17.33 7.45 14.89
C ARG A 11 17.77 8.76 14.26
N LEU A 12 17.05 9.87 14.51
CA LEU A 12 17.39 11.22 14.03
C LEU A 12 18.80 11.66 14.41
N GLY A 13 19.31 11.19 15.56
CA GLY A 13 20.66 11.49 16.02
C GLY A 13 21.79 10.89 15.17
N GLU A 14 21.49 9.95 14.29
CA GLU A 14 22.46 9.36 13.36
C GLU A 14 22.65 10.21 12.09
N LEU A 15 21.82 11.22 11.91
CA LEU A 15 21.80 12.08 10.72
C LEU A 15 22.41 13.43 10.99
N ASP A 16 23.16 13.94 10.04
CA ASP A 16 23.80 15.25 10.10
C ASP A 16 22.83 16.35 9.61
N ARG A 17 22.27 17.12 10.55
CA ARG A 17 21.32 18.20 10.26
C ARG A 17 21.92 19.38 9.47
N SER A 18 23.22 19.47 9.39
CA SER A 18 23.89 20.55 8.63
C SER A 18 23.95 20.28 7.13
N LYS A 19 23.58 19.08 6.72
CA LYS A 19 23.65 18.64 5.32
C LYS A 19 22.30 18.58 4.65
N PRO A 20 22.20 18.96 3.36
CA PRO A 20 21.03 18.65 2.55
C PRO A 20 20.74 17.15 2.59
N THR A 21 19.48 16.80 2.81
CA THR A 21 19.08 15.40 2.97
C THR A 21 18.10 15.01 1.87
N ILE A 22 18.48 14.04 1.05
CA ILE A 22 17.56 13.44 0.08
C ILE A 22 17.01 12.15 0.67
N VAL A 23 15.70 12.05 0.72
CA VAL A 23 14.98 10.87 1.16
C VAL A 23 14.37 10.18 -0.05
N TYR A 24 14.52 8.88 -0.13
CA TYR A 24 13.91 8.11 -1.20
C TYR A 24 13.49 6.72 -0.70
N CYS A 25 12.50 6.17 -1.37
CA CYS A 25 12.09 4.78 -1.24
C CYS A 25 11.79 4.22 -2.65
N HIS A 26 11.11 3.11 -2.70
CA HIS A 26 10.77 2.50 -3.99
C HIS A 26 9.82 3.39 -4.82
N SER A 27 8.66 3.77 -4.28
CA SER A 27 7.60 4.54 -4.97
C SER A 27 7.55 6.04 -4.63
N GLY A 28 8.31 6.49 -3.64
CA GLY A 28 8.30 7.88 -3.16
C GLY A 28 7.43 8.13 -1.93
N MET A 29 6.48 7.25 -1.59
CA MET A 29 5.52 7.46 -0.49
C MET A 29 6.19 7.38 0.89
N ARG A 30 6.90 6.30 1.19
CA ARG A 30 7.71 6.20 2.43
C ARG A 30 8.77 7.32 2.51
N GLY A 31 9.30 7.72 1.35
CA GLY A 31 10.19 8.87 1.24
C GLY A 31 9.52 10.18 1.63
N MET A 32 8.26 10.39 1.23
CA MET A 32 7.49 11.58 1.60
C MET A 32 7.24 11.64 3.12
N ALA A 33 6.84 10.52 3.72
CA ALA A 33 6.69 10.41 5.17
C ALA A 33 8.01 10.69 5.90
N GLY A 34 9.11 10.08 5.46
CA GLY A 34 10.44 10.33 6.02
C GLY A 34 10.87 11.78 5.89
N ALA A 35 10.60 12.42 4.76
CA ALA A 35 10.86 13.85 4.58
C ALA A 35 10.04 14.74 5.55
N GLY A 36 8.77 14.36 5.78
CA GLY A 36 7.92 15.03 6.77
C GLY A 36 8.47 14.92 8.19
N ILE A 37 8.91 13.72 8.59
CA ILE A 37 9.53 13.47 9.90
C ILE A 37 10.79 14.34 10.07
N LEU A 38 11.69 14.34 9.08
CA LEU A 38 12.93 15.09 9.12
C LEU A 38 12.67 16.61 9.17
N SER A 39 11.76 17.11 8.34
CA SER A 39 11.38 18.54 8.35
C SER A 39 10.76 18.93 9.67
N GLY A 40 9.85 18.11 10.24
CA GLY A 40 9.29 18.31 11.57
C GLY A 40 10.32 18.29 12.70
N ALA A 41 11.40 17.51 12.52
CA ALA A 41 12.54 17.46 13.45
C ALA A 41 13.56 18.60 13.25
N GLY A 42 13.30 19.56 12.35
CA GLY A 42 14.13 20.74 12.14
C GLY A 42 15.33 20.53 11.21
N PHE A 43 15.28 19.55 10.32
CA PHE A 43 16.24 19.48 9.21
C PHE A 43 15.90 20.56 8.18
N PRO A 44 16.84 21.46 7.82
CA PRO A 44 16.52 22.67 7.07
C PRO A 44 16.31 22.43 5.57
N ASP A 45 16.89 21.38 5.02
CA ASP A 45 16.94 21.14 3.58
C ASP A 45 16.69 19.65 3.31
N VAL A 46 15.41 19.31 3.23
CA VAL A 46 14.96 17.91 3.01
C VAL A 46 14.19 17.84 1.70
N VAL A 47 14.61 16.93 0.83
CA VAL A 47 13.99 16.68 -0.46
C VAL A 47 13.55 15.22 -0.54
N ASN A 48 12.28 14.98 -0.87
CA ASN A 48 11.80 13.66 -1.25
C ASN A 48 11.99 13.42 -2.75
N LEU A 49 12.51 12.27 -3.13
CA LEU A 49 12.54 11.82 -4.51
C LEU A 49 11.12 11.35 -4.89
N THR A 50 10.34 12.26 -5.48
CA THR A 50 8.97 11.99 -5.90
C THR A 50 8.92 10.84 -6.92
N GLY A 51 8.07 9.85 -6.66
CA GLY A 51 8.00 8.62 -7.45
C GLY A 51 9.09 7.61 -7.14
N GLY A 52 9.98 7.93 -6.16
CA GLY A 52 11.01 7.02 -5.66
C GLY A 52 11.98 6.53 -6.73
N MET A 53 12.63 5.41 -6.46
CA MET A 53 13.56 4.77 -7.39
C MET A 53 12.89 4.32 -8.69
N MET A 54 11.60 3.99 -8.66
CA MET A 54 10.85 3.65 -9.87
C MET A 54 10.84 4.80 -10.89
N ALA A 55 10.63 6.03 -10.43
CA ALA A 55 10.63 7.19 -11.31
C ALA A 55 12.05 7.65 -11.71
N TRP A 56 12.99 7.44 -10.79
CA TRP A 56 14.40 7.83 -11.03
C TRP A 56 15.04 7.04 -12.15
N ASP A 57 14.88 5.74 -12.15
CA ASP A 57 15.57 4.87 -13.11
C ASP A 57 14.95 4.89 -14.50
N GLY A 58 13.75 5.45 -14.65
CA GLY A 58 13.00 5.36 -15.92
C GLY A 58 12.79 3.92 -16.36
N GLN A 59 13.15 2.98 -15.50
CA GLN A 59 13.11 1.57 -15.78
C GLN A 59 11.75 1.01 -15.37
N SER A 60 11.13 0.35 -16.30
CA SER A 60 10.36 -0.84 -15.97
C SER A 60 11.35 -1.81 -15.31
N VAL A 61 11.20 -2.08 -14.03
CA VAL A 61 12.13 -2.93 -13.29
C VAL A 61 12.09 -4.33 -13.88
N GLY A 62 13.14 -4.68 -14.64
CA GLY A 62 13.47 -6.06 -14.96
C GLY A 62 14.20 -6.70 -13.77
N GLY A 63 13.60 -6.74 -12.62
CA GLY A 63 14.14 -7.36 -11.42
C GLY A 63 12.99 -7.85 -10.59
N LEU A 64 13.23 -8.60 -9.55
CA LEU A 64 12.15 -9.11 -8.70
C LEU A 64 11.12 -8.00 -8.51
N PRO A 65 9.94 -8.16 -9.12
CA PRO A 65 8.89 -7.18 -8.93
C PRO A 65 8.62 -7.09 -7.44
N ASP A 66 8.14 -5.94 -6.99
CA ASP A 66 7.33 -5.96 -5.80
C ASP A 66 6.38 -7.12 -5.97
N ALA A 67 6.44 -8.07 -5.06
CA ALA A 67 5.78 -9.35 -5.26
C ALA A 67 4.29 -9.19 -5.61
N GLY A 68 3.66 -8.08 -5.16
CA GLY A 68 2.30 -7.73 -5.50
C GLY A 68 2.02 -7.49 -6.99
N LEU A 69 2.95 -6.90 -7.72
CA LEU A 69 2.79 -6.64 -9.17
C LEU A 69 3.00 -7.87 -10.04
N ALA A 70 3.73 -8.88 -9.55
CA ALA A 70 3.92 -10.14 -10.26
C ALA A 70 2.61 -10.92 -10.45
N TRP A 71 1.59 -10.63 -9.63
CA TRP A 71 0.28 -11.29 -9.67
C TRP A 71 -0.70 -10.62 -10.63
N PHE A 72 -0.42 -9.37 -11.04
CA PHE A 72 -1.23 -8.64 -12.00
C PHE A 72 -0.63 -8.77 -13.39
N ASN A 73 -1.10 -9.77 -14.13
CA ASN A 73 -0.69 -9.98 -15.52
C ASN A 73 -1.71 -9.30 -16.46
N PRO A 74 -1.38 -8.14 -17.06
CA PRO A 74 -2.30 -7.47 -17.99
C PRO A 74 -2.71 -8.33 -19.20
N ALA A 75 -1.95 -9.39 -19.50
CA ALA A 75 -2.28 -10.31 -20.59
C ALA A 75 -3.47 -11.21 -20.27
N GLU A 76 -3.86 -11.35 -19.00
CA GLU A 76 -5.03 -12.13 -18.59
C GLU A 76 -6.35 -11.38 -18.80
N GLY A 77 -6.28 -10.10 -19.16
CA GLY A 77 -7.44 -9.26 -19.41
C GLY A 77 -7.98 -8.55 -18.16
N VAL A 78 -8.85 -7.58 -18.40
CA VAL A 78 -9.37 -6.70 -17.34
C VAL A 78 -10.25 -7.44 -16.33
N GLU A 79 -10.96 -8.48 -16.75
CA GLU A 79 -11.78 -9.32 -15.89
C GLU A 79 -10.94 -9.95 -14.77
N ALA A 80 -9.90 -10.69 -15.16
CA ALA A 80 -8.98 -11.32 -14.20
C ALA A 80 -8.26 -10.30 -13.30
N LEU A 81 -7.90 -9.13 -13.84
CA LEU A 81 -7.30 -8.06 -13.04
C LEU A 81 -8.24 -7.53 -11.96
N LEU A 82 -9.53 -7.43 -12.26
CA LEU A 82 -10.53 -6.95 -11.29
C LEU A 82 -10.86 -8.01 -10.24
N GLU A 83 -10.92 -9.29 -10.63
CA GLU A 83 -11.08 -10.40 -9.68
C GLU A 83 -9.89 -10.49 -8.72
N GLN A 84 -8.67 -10.41 -9.24
CA GLN A 84 -7.45 -10.38 -8.43
C GLN A 84 -7.42 -9.14 -7.52
N GLY A 85 -7.81 -7.98 -8.02
CA GLY A 85 -7.93 -6.76 -7.23
C GLY A 85 -8.85 -6.97 -6.04
N TRP A 86 -10.06 -7.50 -6.26
CA TRP A 86 -11.01 -7.78 -5.19
C TRP A 86 -10.46 -8.75 -4.14
N LEU A 87 -9.79 -9.83 -4.58
CA LEU A 87 -9.19 -10.79 -3.64
C LEU A 87 -8.08 -10.17 -2.79
N ILE A 88 -7.31 -9.26 -3.34
CA ILE A 88 -6.23 -8.59 -2.59
C ILE A 88 -6.80 -7.61 -1.57
N GLU A 89 -7.84 -6.83 -1.91
CA GLU A 89 -8.57 -5.98 -0.94
C GLU A 89 -9.17 -6.83 0.20
N GLU A 90 -9.74 -8.00 -0.12
CA GLU A 90 -10.20 -8.93 0.92
C GLU A 90 -9.06 -9.44 1.80
N GLY A 91 -7.88 -9.67 1.22
CA GLY A 91 -6.68 -10.03 1.96
C GLY A 91 -6.21 -8.94 2.91
N ALA A 92 -6.15 -7.69 2.45
CA ALA A 92 -5.83 -6.52 3.26
C ALA A 92 -6.85 -6.31 4.39
N ARG A 93 -8.14 -6.42 4.07
CA ARG A 93 -9.22 -6.35 5.06
C ARG A 93 -9.04 -7.36 6.20
N ARG A 94 -8.75 -8.62 5.88
CA ARG A 94 -8.51 -9.67 6.89
C ARG A 94 -7.26 -9.42 7.71
N PHE A 95 -6.23 -8.89 7.10
CA PHE A 95 -5.02 -8.49 7.79
C PHE A 95 -5.32 -7.38 8.82
N TYR A 96 -6.06 -6.33 8.43
CA TYR A 96 -6.40 -5.23 9.34
C TYR A 96 -7.39 -5.64 10.43
N GLU A 97 -8.33 -6.53 10.12
CA GLU A 97 -9.23 -7.11 11.11
C GLU A 97 -8.42 -7.84 12.21
N ARG A 98 -7.46 -8.67 11.82
CA ARG A 98 -6.59 -9.35 12.78
C ARG A 98 -5.66 -8.40 13.51
N ALA A 99 -5.09 -7.42 12.83
CA ALA A 99 -4.26 -6.40 13.47
C ALA A 99 -5.03 -5.64 14.56
N ALA A 100 -6.30 -5.27 14.30
CA ALA A 100 -7.15 -4.59 15.27
C ALA A 100 -7.47 -5.41 16.52
N GLU A 101 -7.37 -6.75 16.46
CA GLU A 101 -7.59 -7.64 17.61
C GLU A 101 -6.38 -7.74 18.55
N VAL A 102 -5.17 -7.54 18.03
CA VAL A 102 -3.92 -7.78 18.77
C VAL A 102 -3.23 -6.51 19.25
N VAL A 103 -3.67 -5.34 18.80
CA VAL A 103 -3.12 -4.05 19.24
C VAL A 103 -4.12 -3.30 20.13
N ASP A 104 -3.62 -2.38 20.94
CA ASP A 104 -4.45 -1.55 21.81
C ASP A 104 -5.00 -0.31 21.07
N ALA A 105 -6.08 0.29 21.62
CA ALA A 105 -6.54 1.60 21.18
C ALA A 105 -5.47 2.68 21.50
N PRO A 106 -5.32 3.71 20.65
CA PRO A 106 -6.15 4.07 19.48
C PRO A 106 -5.78 3.35 18.17
N VAL A 107 -4.70 2.56 18.13
CA VAL A 107 -4.22 1.91 16.91
C VAL A 107 -5.25 0.89 16.41
N ALA A 108 -5.88 0.13 17.32
CA ALA A 108 -6.95 -0.79 16.97
C ALA A 108 -8.13 -0.10 16.27
N ASP A 109 -8.47 1.12 16.69
CA ASP A 109 -9.55 1.90 16.07
C ASP A 109 -9.19 2.35 14.65
N ALA A 110 -7.93 2.72 14.42
CA ALA A 110 -7.44 3.02 13.09
C ALA A 110 -7.48 1.80 12.16
N PHE A 111 -7.06 0.63 12.62
CA PHE A 111 -7.18 -0.60 11.82
C PHE A 111 -8.64 -0.98 11.52
N ARG A 112 -9.58 -0.76 12.45
CA ARG A 112 -11.02 -0.96 12.17
C ARG A 112 -11.54 0.02 11.10
N ALA A 113 -11.03 1.25 11.08
CA ALA A 113 -11.36 2.20 10.02
C ALA A 113 -10.85 1.72 8.65
N LEU A 114 -9.63 1.18 8.59
CA LEU A 114 -9.10 0.55 7.38
C LEU A 114 -9.96 -0.64 6.93
N VAL A 115 -10.37 -1.53 7.83
CA VAL A 115 -11.30 -2.63 7.50
C VAL A 115 -12.55 -2.11 6.78
N ALA A 116 -13.16 -1.03 7.29
CA ALA A 116 -14.34 -0.44 6.67
C ALA A 116 -14.03 0.19 5.29
N SER A 117 -12.84 0.71 5.11
CA SER A 117 -12.40 1.28 3.85
C SER A 117 -12.13 0.21 2.79
N GLU A 118 -11.51 -0.92 3.16
CA GLU A 118 -11.30 -2.05 2.24
C GLU A 118 -12.62 -2.65 1.74
N GLU A 119 -13.68 -2.67 2.56
CA GLU A 119 -15.02 -3.03 2.08
C GLU A 119 -15.50 -2.04 1.00
N GLY A 120 -15.23 -0.75 1.18
CA GLY A 120 -15.51 0.27 0.16
C GLY A 120 -14.73 0.05 -1.15
N HIS A 121 -13.44 -0.30 -1.07
CA HIS A 121 -12.61 -0.62 -2.24
C HIS A 121 -13.13 -1.84 -2.99
N LYS A 122 -13.50 -2.91 -2.29
CA LYS A 122 -14.13 -4.10 -2.88
C LYS A 122 -15.40 -3.74 -3.65
N ASP A 123 -16.24 -2.88 -3.09
CA ASP A 123 -17.45 -2.39 -3.74
C ASP A 123 -17.14 -1.59 -5.02
N GLU A 124 -16.10 -0.76 -5.01
CA GLU A 124 -15.67 -0.01 -6.20
C GLU A 124 -15.12 -0.94 -7.29
N VAL A 125 -14.32 -1.96 -6.93
CA VAL A 125 -13.88 -3.00 -7.87
C VAL A 125 -15.08 -3.70 -8.52
N LEU A 126 -16.11 -4.05 -7.74
CA LEU A 126 -17.33 -4.66 -8.26
C LEU A 126 -18.12 -3.76 -9.20
N LYS A 127 -18.26 -2.49 -8.85
CA LYS A 127 -18.91 -1.50 -9.73
C LYS A 127 -18.15 -1.35 -11.05
N LEU A 128 -16.81 -1.35 -10.97
CA LEU A 128 -15.97 -1.29 -12.16
C LEU A 128 -16.11 -2.57 -13.00
N TYR A 129 -16.11 -3.75 -12.37
CA TYR A 129 -16.30 -5.03 -13.03
C TYR A 129 -17.61 -5.04 -13.84
N ARG A 130 -18.75 -4.73 -13.20
CA ARG A 130 -20.06 -4.67 -13.86
C ARG A 130 -20.09 -3.70 -15.04
N ARG A 131 -19.40 -2.58 -14.91
CA ARG A 131 -19.32 -1.56 -15.96
C ARG A 131 -18.50 -2.02 -17.16
N VAL A 132 -17.38 -2.68 -16.92
CA VAL A 132 -16.39 -3.01 -17.95
C VAL A 132 -16.68 -4.37 -18.59
N VAL A 133 -17.02 -5.37 -17.79
CA VAL A 133 -17.32 -6.72 -18.26
C VAL A 133 -18.76 -6.84 -18.73
N GLY A 134 -19.67 -6.07 -18.13
CA GLY A 134 -21.09 -6.04 -18.52
C GLY A 134 -21.93 -7.17 -17.95
N SER A 135 -21.38 -7.92 -17.00
CA SER A 135 -22.05 -9.04 -16.30
C SER A 135 -21.77 -8.98 -14.80
N GLU A 136 -22.50 -9.77 -14.03
CA GLU A 136 -22.11 -10.04 -12.65
C GLU A 136 -20.88 -10.96 -12.67
N PRO A 137 -19.93 -10.77 -11.74
CA PRO A 137 -18.79 -11.65 -11.62
C PRO A 137 -19.21 -13.07 -11.27
N ASP A 138 -18.62 -14.06 -11.92
CA ASP A 138 -18.83 -15.49 -11.66
C ASP A 138 -17.61 -16.07 -10.93
N PHE A 139 -17.31 -15.52 -9.75
CA PHE A 139 -16.29 -16.09 -8.89
C PHE A 139 -16.79 -16.27 -7.45
N ASP A 140 -16.08 -17.08 -6.69
CA ASP A 140 -16.43 -17.39 -5.31
C ASP A 140 -16.13 -16.19 -4.39
N TRP A 141 -17.15 -15.45 -4.02
CA TRP A 141 -17.08 -14.29 -3.10
C TRP A 141 -16.69 -14.67 -1.67
N ASP A 142 -16.84 -15.95 -1.30
CA ASP A 142 -16.40 -16.49 -0.02
C ASP A 142 -14.94 -17.03 -0.10
N ALA A 143 -14.32 -16.93 -1.26
CA ALA A 143 -12.95 -17.36 -1.44
C ALA A 143 -12.01 -16.66 -0.45
N VAL A 144 -11.20 -17.46 0.21
CA VAL A 144 -10.11 -16.94 1.04
C VAL A 144 -8.95 -16.61 0.12
N PRO A 145 -8.51 -15.35 0.04
CA PRO A 145 -7.38 -14.98 -0.79
C PRO A 145 -6.13 -15.73 -0.33
N GLU A 146 -5.37 -16.24 -1.28
CA GLU A 146 -4.11 -16.92 -0.97
C GLU A 146 -3.08 -15.93 -0.40
N ARG A 147 -3.15 -14.69 -0.89
CA ARG A 147 -2.15 -13.65 -0.60
C ARG A 147 -2.81 -12.33 -0.24
N ILE A 148 -2.05 -11.54 0.48
CA ILE A 148 -2.37 -10.14 0.76
C ILE A 148 -1.56 -9.22 -0.16
N GLU A 149 -1.86 -7.94 -0.08
CA GLU A 149 -1.11 -6.86 -0.71
C GLU A 149 0.40 -7.05 -0.49
N GLY A 150 1.20 -6.75 -1.52
CA GLY A 150 2.66 -6.90 -1.43
C GLY A 150 3.19 -8.33 -1.52
N GLY A 151 2.31 -9.34 -1.66
CA GLY A 151 2.66 -10.72 -1.99
C GLY A 151 2.82 -11.74 -0.87
N PRO A 152 2.84 -11.39 0.42
CA PRO A 152 2.84 -12.40 1.49
C PRO A 152 1.63 -13.32 1.40
N ARG A 153 1.77 -14.58 1.80
CA ARG A 153 0.62 -15.45 1.97
C ARG A 153 -0.23 -14.97 3.14
N LEU A 154 -1.53 -14.94 2.97
CA LEU A 154 -2.45 -14.46 4.01
C LEU A 154 -2.24 -15.23 5.33
N GLU A 155 -2.21 -16.57 5.27
CA GLU A 155 -1.99 -17.40 6.46
C GLU A 155 -0.70 -17.05 7.21
N GLU A 156 0.40 -16.86 6.47
CA GLU A 156 1.70 -16.49 7.04
C GLU A 156 1.66 -15.08 7.64
N ALA A 157 0.99 -14.13 6.98
CA ALA A 157 0.84 -12.77 7.47
C ALA A 157 -0.01 -12.71 8.75
N LEU A 158 -1.11 -13.47 8.82
CA LEU A 158 -1.94 -13.55 10.03
C LEU A 158 -1.18 -14.20 11.20
N ALA A 159 -0.44 -15.28 10.96
CA ALA A 159 0.39 -15.92 11.97
C ALA A 159 1.53 -15.00 12.43
N TRP A 160 2.11 -14.23 11.51
CA TRP A 160 3.18 -13.28 11.82
C TRP A 160 2.71 -12.17 12.76
N ILE A 161 1.50 -11.60 12.57
CA ILE A 161 0.92 -10.57 13.45
C ILE A 161 0.97 -10.98 14.92
N GLU A 162 0.69 -12.25 15.25
CA GLU A 162 0.65 -12.77 16.63
C GLU A 162 1.97 -12.60 17.39
N THR A 163 3.07 -12.49 16.67
CA THR A 163 4.42 -12.46 17.22
C THR A 163 5.04 -11.07 17.20
N GLN A 164 4.33 -10.07 16.65
CA GLN A 164 4.89 -8.75 16.47
C GLN A 164 4.42 -7.74 17.53
N ASN A 165 5.20 -6.68 17.71
CA ASN A 165 4.77 -5.52 18.46
C ASN A 165 3.94 -4.57 17.57
N THR A 166 3.16 -3.70 18.20
CA THR A 166 2.27 -2.73 17.54
C THR A 166 3.00 -1.91 16.46
N ARG A 167 4.20 -1.42 16.75
CA ARG A 167 4.97 -0.62 15.80
C ARG A 167 5.31 -1.39 14.53
N THR A 168 5.76 -2.63 14.66
CA THR A 168 6.10 -3.48 13.52
C THR A 168 4.87 -3.80 12.67
N ILE A 169 3.70 -3.98 13.30
CA ILE A 169 2.43 -4.17 12.59
C ILE A 169 2.06 -2.91 11.80
N ILE A 170 2.21 -1.72 12.37
CA ILE A 170 1.97 -0.44 11.66
C ILE A 170 2.95 -0.29 10.49
N GLU A 171 4.23 -0.63 10.66
CA GLU A 171 5.22 -0.58 9.58
C GLU A 171 4.86 -1.51 8.42
N MET A 172 4.30 -2.68 8.71
CA MET A 172 3.79 -3.60 7.69
C MET A 172 2.57 -3.00 6.99
N ALA A 173 1.61 -2.44 7.72
CA ALA A 173 0.46 -1.75 7.14
C ALA A 173 0.90 -0.64 6.18
N ILE A 174 1.87 0.20 6.55
CA ILE A 174 2.45 1.21 5.65
C ILE A 174 3.02 0.57 4.38
N ALA A 175 3.66 -0.59 4.48
CA ALA A 175 4.22 -1.28 3.32
C ALA A 175 3.11 -1.83 2.41
N LEU A 176 2.01 -2.33 2.98
CA LEU A 176 0.85 -2.81 2.24
C LEU A 176 0.19 -1.64 1.48
N GLU A 177 -0.19 -0.57 2.16
CA GLU A 177 -0.81 0.61 1.54
C GLU A 177 0.07 1.24 0.44
N ALA A 178 1.38 1.34 0.69
CA ALA A 178 2.31 1.85 -0.32
C ALA A 178 2.36 0.95 -1.56
N THR A 179 2.22 -0.36 -1.40
CA THR A 179 2.20 -1.32 -2.50
C THR A 179 0.88 -1.25 -3.27
N ALA A 180 -0.26 -1.11 -2.57
CA ALA A 180 -1.57 -0.90 -3.16
C ALA A 180 -1.59 0.36 -4.02
N TYR A 181 -1.13 1.48 -3.47
CA TYR A 181 -0.99 2.73 -4.21
C TYR A 181 -0.18 2.58 -5.49
N ASP A 182 0.99 1.95 -5.40
CA ASP A 182 1.87 1.72 -6.56
C ASP A 182 1.18 0.83 -7.60
N ARG A 183 0.49 -0.21 -7.19
CA ARG A 183 -0.26 -1.12 -8.05
C ARG A 183 -1.34 -0.37 -8.84
N TYR A 184 -2.24 0.33 -8.16
CA TYR A 184 -3.31 1.06 -8.84
C TYR A 184 -2.78 2.19 -9.73
N THR A 185 -1.72 2.86 -9.33
CA THR A 185 -1.02 3.83 -10.17
C THR A 185 -0.47 3.20 -11.44
N GLN A 186 0.08 1.98 -11.37
CA GLN A 186 0.56 1.26 -12.55
C GLN A 186 -0.60 0.79 -13.44
N LEU A 187 -1.67 0.23 -12.86
CA LEU A 187 -2.87 -0.17 -13.61
C LEU A 187 -3.45 1.01 -14.39
N THR A 188 -3.48 2.19 -13.82
CA THR A 188 -3.89 3.42 -14.51
C THR A 188 -3.10 3.68 -15.80
N ARG A 189 -1.82 3.28 -15.85
CA ARG A 189 -0.94 3.44 -17.02
C ARG A 189 -1.07 2.31 -18.03
N LEU A 190 -1.43 1.12 -17.58
CA LEU A 190 -1.50 -0.08 -18.41
C LEU A 190 -2.82 -0.23 -19.16
N VAL A 191 -3.93 0.24 -18.57
CA VAL A 191 -5.24 0.17 -19.23
C VAL A 191 -5.38 1.26 -20.28
N ALA A 192 -6.11 0.96 -21.37
CA ALA A 192 -6.32 1.91 -22.45
C ALA A 192 -7.58 2.76 -22.28
N ASP A 193 -8.62 2.19 -21.66
CA ASP A 193 -9.93 2.80 -21.49
C ASP A 193 -9.91 3.89 -20.42
N ASP A 194 -10.48 5.06 -20.73
CA ASP A 194 -10.43 6.23 -19.84
C ASP A 194 -11.30 6.06 -18.58
N ALA A 195 -12.38 5.27 -18.64
CA ALA A 195 -13.18 4.98 -17.45
C ALA A 195 -12.45 4.04 -16.50
N GLN A 196 -11.69 3.04 -17.03
CA GLN A 196 -10.81 2.19 -16.24
C GLN A 196 -9.68 2.98 -15.60
N LYS A 197 -9.03 3.88 -16.36
CA LYS A 197 -8.01 4.79 -15.83
C LYS A 197 -8.54 5.62 -14.68
N ALA A 198 -9.71 6.23 -14.84
CA ALA A 198 -10.32 7.05 -13.81
C ALA A 198 -10.65 6.24 -12.54
N ALA A 199 -11.11 5.00 -12.70
CA ALA A 199 -11.40 4.13 -11.57
C ALA A 199 -10.14 3.70 -10.82
N PHE A 200 -9.10 3.22 -11.51
CA PHE A 200 -7.83 2.88 -10.86
C PHE A 200 -7.13 4.10 -10.25
N ALA A 201 -7.26 5.28 -10.84
CA ALA A 201 -6.76 6.51 -10.23
C ALA A 201 -7.50 6.88 -8.94
N ALA A 202 -8.82 6.66 -8.89
CA ALA A 202 -9.60 6.88 -7.67
C ALA A 202 -9.22 5.88 -6.56
N MET A 203 -8.97 4.61 -6.90
CA MET A 203 -8.47 3.60 -5.96
C MET A 203 -7.08 3.99 -5.45
N ALA A 204 -6.15 4.36 -6.33
CA ALA A 204 -4.83 4.85 -5.90
C ALA A 204 -4.91 6.04 -4.93
N GLU A 205 -5.85 6.97 -5.16
CA GLU A 205 -6.06 8.09 -4.22
C GLU A 205 -6.67 7.64 -2.90
N GLY A 206 -7.47 6.57 -2.87
CA GLY A 206 -7.94 5.92 -1.64
C GLY A 206 -6.76 5.40 -0.83
N GLU A 207 -5.90 4.57 -1.44
CA GLU A 207 -4.72 4.00 -0.79
C GLU A 207 -3.75 5.07 -0.28
N ARG A 208 -3.61 6.16 -1.02
CA ARG A 208 -2.80 7.31 -0.56
C ARG A 208 -3.32 7.89 0.76
N LYS A 209 -4.64 7.98 0.94
CA LYS A 209 -5.25 8.49 2.18
C LYS A 209 -5.02 7.52 3.33
N HIS A 210 -5.23 6.21 3.10
CA HIS A 210 -4.92 5.18 4.10
C HIS A 210 -3.47 5.25 4.53
N LEU A 211 -2.56 5.36 3.57
CA LEU A 211 -1.13 5.50 3.85
C LEU A 211 -0.84 6.74 4.72
N ASP A 212 -1.45 7.88 4.40
CA ASP A 212 -1.31 9.12 5.20
C ASP A 212 -1.84 8.90 6.64
N GLU A 213 -2.95 8.20 6.80
CA GLU A 213 -3.54 7.88 8.11
C GLU A 213 -2.65 6.94 8.93
N VAL A 214 -2.21 5.81 8.33
CA VAL A 214 -1.37 4.82 9.02
C VAL A 214 -0.02 5.41 9.43
N ILE A 215 0.57 6.27 8.62
CA ILE A 215 1.82 6.95 8.97
C ILE A 215 1.69 7.77 10.24
N THR A 216 0.54 8.41 10.49
CA THR A 216 0.33 9.21 11.71
C THR A 216 0.40 8.37 12.98
N LEU A 217 0.15 7.06 12.90
CA LEU A 217 0.23 6.16 14.04
C LEU A 217 1.67 5.89 14.51
N LEU A 218 2.66 6.24 13.69
CA LEU A 218 4.09 6.13 14.06
C LEU A 218 4.66 7.42 14.66
N LEU A 219 3.95 8.54 14.54
CA LEU A 219 4.39 9.85 15.01
C LEU A 219 3.94 10.11 16.45
#